data_093954bf0d2685e7259b35850a01883f
#
_entry.id   093954bf0d2685e7259b35850a01883f
#
_cell.length_a   1.000
_cell.length_b   1.000
_cell.length_c   1.000
_cell.angle_alpha   90.00
_cell.angle_beta   90.00
_cell.angle_gamma   90.00
#
_symmetry.space_group_name_H-M   'P 1'
#
loop_
_entity.id
_entity.type
_entity.pdbx_description
1 polymer ?
#
loop_
_entity_poly.entity_id
_entity_poly.type
_entity_poly.pdbx_seq_one_letter_code
_entity_poly.pdbx_strand_id
1 'polypeptide(L)'
;NGLNIQFNRVAFIFFVFFIIYLIYTIHLVHLGSRKSKLENINNLPGSKNQLYRADIIDINGNYLAKTVKSIDIGLKTSDIINEKKLLLSLNIIFPDKNFDEIKKKIKTKKFFYLEKKISEENYEKIMKLGDKSLVPEERVLRMYPQKNLFSHVLGQIDDDNNGISGLEKSLNDELRKSKESIKLTLDKDIQFLIRKELIKYQEIFKSK
;
A
#
# COMPACT_ATOMS: atom_id res chain seq x y z
N ASN A 1 -38.73 20.43 -57.19
CA ASN A 1 -37.68 19.37 -57.17
C ASN A 1 -36.42 19.72 -56.41
N GLY A 2 -36.18 20.98 -56.04
CA GLY A 2 -34.99 21.39 -55.27
C GLY A 2 -35.03 21.04 -53.81
N LEU A 3 -36.22 20.96 -53.20
CA LEU A 3 -36.36 20.65 -51.75
C LEU A 3 -36.00 19.19 -51.39
N ASN A 4 -36.27 18.24 -52.25
CA ASN A 4 -35.94 16.83 -52.01
C ASN A 4 -34.44 16.54 -52.05
N ILE A 5 -33.67 17.29 -52.86
CA ILE A 5 -32.22 17.10 -52.96
C ILE A 5 -31.50 17.68 -51.72
N GLN A 6 -32.00 18.78 -51.17
CA GLN A 6 -31.47 19.36 -49.96
C GLN A 6 -31.78 18.49 -48.74
N PHE A 7 -32.99 17.91 -48.65
CA PHE A 7 -33.38 17.02 -47.57
C PHE A 7 -32.49 15.75 -47.51
N ASN A 8 -32.23 15.15 -48.69
CA ASN A 8 -31.34 13.98 -48.75
C ASN A 8 -29.91 14.28 -48.37
N ARG A 9 -29.36 15.46 -48.65
CA ARG A 9 -28.01 15.87 -48.26
C ARG A 9 -27.92 16.10 -46.74
N VAL A 10 -28.93 16.76 -46.16
CA VAL A 10 -29.00 16.97 -44.71
C VAL A 10 -29.16 15.64 -43.99
N ALA A 11 -30.04 14.76 -44.45
CA ALA A 11 -30.24 13.42 -43.90
C ALA A 11 -28.95 12.58 -43.98
N PHE A 12 -28.17 12.68 -45.06
CA PHE A 12 -26.90 12.00 -45.20
C PHE A 12 -25.86 12.50 -44.18
N ILE A 13 -25.78 13.81 -43.94
CA ILE A 13 -24.89 14.38 -42.94
C ILE A 13 -25.26 13.87 -41.53
N PHE A 14 -26.54 13.88 -41.17
CA PHE A 14 -27.00 13.32 -39.89
C PHE A 14 -26.67 11.83 -39.75
N PHE A 15 -26.82 11.05 -40.83
CA PHE A 15 -26.47 9.64 -40.82
C PHE A 15 -24.98 9.41 -40.60
N VAL A 16 -24.11 10.22 -41.18
CA VAL A 16 -22.65 10.15 -40.96
C VAL A 16 -22.33 10.48 -39.51
N PHE A 17 -22.90 11.55 -38.93
CA PHE A 17 -22.72 11.88 -37.52
C PHE A 17 -23.25 10.78 -36.60
N PHE A 18 -24.35 10.15 -36.91
CA PHE A 18 -24.92 9.04 -36.16
C PHE A 18 -23.97 7.83 -36.16
N ILE A 19 -23.35 7.51 -37.29
CA ILE A 19 -22.36 6.43 -37.39
C ILE A 19 -21.11 6.75 -36.52
N ILE A 20 -20.61 7.98 -36.61
CA ILE A 20 -19.46 8.42 -35.80
C ILE A 20 -19.79 8.30 -34.30
N TYR A 21 -20.96 8.76 -33.90
CA TYR A 21 -21.42 8.67 -32.52
C TYR A 21 -21.54 7.21 -32.05
N LEU A 22 -22.05 6.32 -32.90
CA LEU A 22 -22.20 4.90 -32.61
C LEU A 22 -20.84 4.20 -32.45
N ILE A 23 -19.85 4.52 -33.30
CA ILE A 23 -18.49 4.02 -33.20
C ILE A 23 -17.86 4.50 -31.89
N TYR A 24 -18.06 5.78 -31.53
CA TYR A 24 -17.51 6.36 -30.31
C TYR A 24 -18.12 5.74 -29.04
N THR A 25 -19.43 5.51 -29.02
CA THR A 25 -20.13 4.82 -27.92
C THR A 25 -19.68 3.38 -27.76
N ILE A 26 -19.52 2.64 -28.85
CA ILE A 26 -18.99 1.27 -28.80
C ILE A 26 -17.54 1.29 -28.24
N HIS A 27 -16.72 2.25 -28.66
CA HIS A 27 -15.36 2.39 -28.18
C HIS A 27 -15.31 2.72 -26.68
N LEU A 28 -16.17 3.61 -26.19
CA LEU A 28 -16.29 3.93 -24.76
C LEU A 28 -16.76 2.73 -23.93
N VAL A 29 -17.76 1.99 -24.41
CA VAL A 29 -18.22 0.76 -23.75
C VAL A 29 -17.12 -0.29 -23.72
N HIS A 30 -16.38 -0.45 -24.81
CA HIS A 30 -15.23 -1.36 -24.86
C HIS A 30 -14.11 -0.93 -23.89
N LEU A 31 -13.85 0.38 -23.78
CA LEU A 31 -12.86 0.92 -22.82
C LEU A 31 -13.33 0.70 -21.37
N GLY A 32 -14.62 0.94 -21.08
CA GLY A 32 -15.20 0.73 -19.75
C GLY A 32 -15.39 -0.74 -19.38
N SER A 33 -15.58 -1.62 -20.38
CA SER A 33 -15.67 -3.08 -20.19
C SER A 33 -14.32 -3.75 -20.08
N ARG A 34 -13.24 -3.07 -20.44
CA ARG A 34 -11.90 -3.54 -20.06
C ARG A 34 -11.85 -3.49 -18.55
N LYS A 35 -12.15 -4.63 -17.91
CA LYS A 35 -11.69 -4.87 -16.54
C LYS A 35 -10.24 -4.38 -16.51
N SER A 36 -10.02 -3.32 -15.77
CA SER A 36 -8.66 -2.85 -15.55
C SER A 36 -7.88 -4.11 -15.17
N LYS A 37 -6.86 -4.46 -15.94
CA LYS A 37 -5.91 -5.52 -15.61
C LYS A 37 -5.12 -5.05 -14.38
N LEU A 38 -5.82 -4.76 -13.29
CA LEU A 38 -5.23 -4.61 -11.97
C LEU A 38 -4.56 -5.91 -11.49
N GLU A 39 -4.87 -7.03 -12.16
CA GLU A 39 -4.17 -8.30 -11.93
C GLU A 39 -2.74 -8.35 -12.47
N ASN A 40 -2.33 -7.43 -13.35
CA ASN A 40 -0.99 -7.42 -13.94
C ASN A 40 -0.07 -6.27 -13.47
N ILE A 41 -0.41 -5.55 -12.41
CA ILE A 41 0.54 -4.63 -11.73
C ILE A 41 1.68 -5.44 -11.09
N ASN A 42 1.51 -6.75 -10.91
CA ASN A 42 2.54 -7.67 -10.42
C ASN A 42 3.72 -7.88 -11.39
N ASN A 43 3.67 -7.35 -12.62
CA ASN A 43 4.70 -7.59 -13.66
C ASN A 43 5.41 -6.31 -14.12
N LEU A 44 5.31 -5.19 -13.41
CA LEU A 44 6.19 -4.05 -13.68
C LEU A 44 7.62 -4.41 -13.28
N PRO A 45 8.62 -4.24 -14.19
CA PRO A 45 10.02 -4.43 -13.85
C PRO A 45 10.40 -3.39 -12.79
N GLY A 46 10.59 -3.84 -11.55
CA GLY A 46 10.83 -2.99 -10.37
C GLY A 46 9.80 -3.14 -9.25
N SER A 47 8.60 -3.62 -9.52
CA SER A 47 7.69 -4.14 -8.50
C SER A 47 8.28 -5.47 -8.01
N LYS A 48 9.10 -5.44 -6.97
CA LYS A 48 9.33 -6.65 -6.16
C LYS A 48 7.92 -7.14 -5.82
N ASN A 49 7.55 -8.32 -6.34
CA ASN A 49 6.33 -9.03 -5.96
C ASN A 49 6.36 -9.18 -4.43
N GLN A 50 5.87 -8.18 -3.73
CA GLN A 50 5.62 -8.28 -2.30
C GLN A 50 4.40 -9.19 -2.18
N LEU A 51 4.67 -10.49 -2.19
CA LEU A 51 3.66 -11.51 -2.07
C LEU A 51 2.89 -11.25 -0.77
N TYR A 52 1.59 -11.06 -0.89
CA TYR A 52 0.70 -10.99 0.26
C TYR A 52 0.93 -12.26 1.09
N ARG A 53 1.10 -12.08 2.40
CA ARG A 53 1.32 -13.17 3.33
C ARG A 53 0.07 -13.36 4.17
N ALA A 54 -0.45 -14.58 4.26
CA ALA A 54 -1.67 -14.90 4.98
C ALA A 54 -1.59 -14.44 6.44
N ASP A 55 -2.70 -13.96 6.97
CA ASP A 55 -2.78 -13.56 8.38
C ASP A 55 -2.72 -14.78 9.30
N ILE A 56 -2.21 -14.60 10.51
CA ILE A 56 -2.22 -15.61 11.57
C ILE A 56 -3.17 -15.13 12.65
N ILE A 57 -4.14 -15.97 13.02
CA ILE A 57 -5.15 -15.66 14.02
C ILE A 57 -5.12 -16.69 15.16
N ASP A 58 -5.60 -16.29 16.33
CA ASP A 58 -5.78 -17.16 17.48
C ASP A 58 -7.08 -18.00 17.35
N ILE A 59 -7.38 -18.83 18.38
CA ILE A 59 -8.57 -19.67 18.40
C ILE A 59 -9.88 -18.85 18.35
N ASN A 60 -9.85 -17.61 18.82
CA ASN A 60 -10.99 -16.69 18.90
C ASN A 60 -11.08 -15.75 17.69
N GLY A 61 -10.16 -15.85 16.72
CA GLY A 61 -10.12 -14.97 15.54
C GLY A 61 -9.37 -13.65 15.74
N ASN A 62 -8.67 -13.47 16.87
CA ASN A 62 -7.84 -12.28 17.07
C ASN A 62 -6.56 -12.36 16.24
N TYR A 63 -6.18 -11.26 15.60
CA TYR A 63 -4.95 -11.23 14.81
C TYR A 63 -3.70 -11.32 15.71
N LEU A 64 -2.88 -12.32 15.43
CA LEU A 64 -1.54 -12.48 16.01
C LEU A 64 -0.47 -11.92 15.09
N ALA A 65 -0.61 -12.16 13.78
CA ALA A 65 0.16 -11.50 12.73
C ALA A 65 -0.75 -11.13 11.58
N LYS A 66 -0.66 -9.89 11.10
CA LYS A 66 -1.50 -9.35 10.03
C LYS A 66 -0.67 -8.68 8.96
N THR A 67 -1.04 -8.92 7.71
CA THR A 67 -0.45 -8.23 6.56
C THR A 67 -1.28 -7.00 6.23
N VAL A 68 -0.65 -5.82 6.28
CA VAL A 68 -1.31 -4.54 6.00
C VAL A 68 -0.62 -3.82 4.85
N LYS A 69 -1.41 -3.14 4.04
CA LYS A 69 -0.88 -2.22 3.04
C LYS A 69 -0.42 -0.94 3.72
N SER A 70 0.69 -0.41 3.26
CA SER A 70 1.24 0.86 3.69
C SER A 70 1.72 1.62 2.45
N ILE A 71 1.81 2.92 2.56
CA ILE A 71 2.33 3.77 1.49
C ILE A 71 3.58 4.46 2.00
N ASP A 72 4.65 4.37 1.22
CA ASP A 72 5.87 5.14 1.42
C ASP A 72 5.87 6.29 0.41
N ILE A 73 6.36 7.45 0.77
CA ILE A 73 6.51 8.59 -0.14
C ILE A 73 7.96 8.74 -0.50
N GLY A 74 8.28 8.48 -1.76
CA GLY A 74 9.56 8.77 -2.36
C GLY A 74 9.62 10.19 -2.92
N LEU A 75 10.80 10.81 -2.90
CA LEU A 75 11.08 12.08 -3.56
C LEU A 75 12.08 11.86 -4.68
N LYS A 76 11.64 12.13 -5.92
CA LYS A 76 12.46 12.09 -7.12
C LYS A 76 12.95 13.48 -7.46
N THR A 77 14.21 13.73 -7.20
CA THR A 77 14.78 15.09 -7.23
C THR A 77 14.85 15.69 -8.64
N SER A 78 14.93 14.83 -9.68
CA SER A 78 14.90 15.27 -11.09
C SER A 78 13.59 15.93 -11.49
N ASP A 79 12.50 15.63 -10.81
CA ASP A 79 11.15 16.05 -11.20
C ASP A 79 10.66 17.25 -10.36
N ILE A 80 11.53 17.81 -9.50
CA ILE A 80 11.24 19.01 -8.70
C ILE A 80 11.23 20.25 -9.61
N ILE A 81 10.10 20.92 -9.69
CA ILE A 81 9.94 22.15 -10.47
C ILE A 81 10.30 23.38 -9.62
N ASN A 82 9.83 23.43 -8.37
CA ASN A 82 10.06 24.54 -7.46
C ASN A 82 10.43 24.03 -6.05
N GLU A 83 11.73 23.93 -5.80
CA GLU A 83 12.27 23.42 -4.52
C GLU A 83 11.76 24.21 -3.31
N LYS A 84 11.73 25.55 -3.38
CA LYS A 84 11.29 26.39 -2.25
C LYS A 84 9.82 26.14 -1.89
N LYS A 85 8.95 26.10 -2.91
CA LYS A 85 7.52 25.84 -2.71
C LYS A 85 7.30 24.44 -2.14
N LEU A 86 7.97 23.43 -2.69
CA LEU A 86 7.90 22.05 -2.21
C LEU A 86 8.31 21.93 -0.74
N LEU A 87 9.47 22.49 -0.37
CA LEU A 87 9.97 22.44 1.01
C LEU A 87 9.06 23.17 1.98
N LEU A 88 8.47 24.31 1.63
CA LEU A 88 7.50 25.01 2.46
C LEU A 88 6.24 24.16 2.67
N SER A 89 5.70 23.56 1.62
CA SER A 89 4.52 22.69 1.71
C SER A 89 4.80 21.44 2.54
N LEU A 90 5.96 20.82 2.37
CA LEU A 90 6.36 19.66 3.15
C LEU A 90 6.59 19.99 4.63
N ASN A 91 7.09 21.20 4.93
CA ASN A 91 7.27 21.64 6.32
C ASN A 91 5.94 21.81 7.07
N ILE A 92 4.88 22.19 6.36
CA ILE A 92 3.52 22.28 6.93
C ILE A 92 2.98 20.85 7.23
N ILE A 93 3.27 19.88 6.37
CA ILE A 93 2.77 18.50 6.52
C ILE A 93 3.58 17.73 7.57
N PHE A 94 4.88 17.96 7.61
CA PHE A 94 5.85 17.25 8.48
C PHE A 94 6.69 18.23 9.31
N PRO A 95 6.13 18.93 10.27
CA PRO A 95 6.85 19.95 11.04
C PRO A 95 8.04 19.40 11.83
N ASP A 96 7.99 18.12 12.21
CA ASP A 96 9.02 17.47 13.03
C ASP A 96 10.25 16.99 12.24
N LYS A 97 10.26 17.15 10.92
CA LYS A 97 11.37 16.69 10.08
C LYS A 97 12.50 17.72 9.98
N ASN A 98 13.73 17.21 9.89
CA ASN A 98 14.90 18.03 9.64
C ASN A 98 15.00 18.41 8.16
N PHE A 99 14.55 19.61 7.82
CA PHE A 99 14.55 20.12 6.44
C PHE A 99 15.95 20.46 5.91
N ASP A 100 16.94 20.68 6.76
CA ASP A 100 18.32 20.90 6.31
C ASP A 100 18.94 19.60 5.79
N GLU A 101 18.61 18.46 6.39
CA GLU A 101 18.96 17.15 5.85
C GLU A 101 18.24 16.85 4.52
N ILE A 102 16.96 17.20 4.42
CA ILE A 102 16.19 17.02 3.19
C ILE A 102 16.79 17.83 2.06
N LYS A 103 17.14 19.10 2.30
CA LYS A 103 17.84 19.97 1.33
C LYS A 103 19.18 19.38 0.87
N LYS A 104 19.96 18.81 1.81
CA LYS A 104 21.22 18.12 1.46
C LYS A 104 20.95 16.88 0.58
N LYS A 105 19.93 16.07 0.93
CA LYS A 105 19.54 14.89 0.16
C LYS A 105 19.05 15.26 -1.25
N ILE A 106 18.30 16.34 -1.40
CA ILE A 106 17.86 16.86 -2.73
C ILE A 106 19.05 17.15 -3.63
N LYS A 107 20.13 17.73 -3.08
CA LYS A 107 21.33 18.08 -3.85
C LYS A 107 22.23 16.88 -4.16
N THR A 108 22.20 15.83 -3.34
CA THR A 108 23.16 14.71 -3.42
C THR A 108 22.56 13.42 -3.98
N LYS A 109 21.26 13.23 -3.94
CA LYS A 109 20.58 11.99 -4.32
C LYS A 109 19.57 12.22 -5.43
N LYS A 110 19.46 11.27 -6.36
CA LYS A 110 18.43 11.28 -7.41
C LYS A 110 17.05 10.89 -6.88
N PHE A 111 17.02 10.01 -5.88
CA PHE A 111 15.80 9.52 -5.24
C PHE A 111 16.06 9.17 -3.77
N PHE A 112 15.11 9.47 -2.91
CA PHE A 112 15.12 8.99 -1.52
C PHE A 112 13.70 8.97 -0.95
N TYR A 113 13.48 8.14 0.08
CA TYR A 113 12.20 8.12 0.79
C TYR A 113 12.11 9.30 1.74
N LEU A 114 11.08 10.13 1.53
CA LEU A 114 10.75 11.27 2.39
C LEU A 114 10.08 10.79 3.68
N GLU A 115 9.10 9.89 3.54
CA GLU A 115 8.36 9.29 4.65
C GLU A 115 8.06 7.85 4.32
N LYS A 116 8.22 6.97 5.33
CA LYS A 116 7.80 5.57 5.27
C LYS A 116 6.57 5.38 6.15
N LYS A 117 5.65 4.53 5.73
CA LYS A 117 4.40 4.23 6.46
C LYS A 117 3.60 5.49 6.75
N ILE A 118 3.37 6.30 5.73
CA ILE A 118 2.65 7.55 5.87
C ILE A 118 1.22 7.31 6.40
N SER A 119 0.76 8.21 7.25
CA SER A 119 -0.64 8.22 7.71
C SER A 119 -1.57 8.62 6.55
N GLU A 120 -2.82 8.15 6.59
CA GLU A 120 -3.82 8.45 5.56
C GLU A 120 -4.04 9.96 5.42
N GLU A 121 -4.11 10.69 6.54
CA GLU A 121 -4.25 12.14 6.57
C GLU A 121 -3.10 12.87 5.85
N ASN A 122 -1.85 12.48 6.14
CA ASN A 122 -0.69 13.10 5.51
C ASN A 122 -0.56 12.68 4.03
N TYR A 123 -0.96 11.46 3.69
CA TYR A 123 -1.03 11.01 2.30
C TYR A 123 -1.99 11.86 1.48
N GLU A 124 -3.19 12.15 1.98
CA GLU A 124 -4.14 13.04 1.30
C GLU A 124 -3.58 14.45 1.12
N LYS A 125 -2.92 15.00 2.15
CA LYS A 125 -2.28 16.31 2.07
C LYS A 125 -1.20 16.36 0.98
N ILE A 126 -0.37 15.31 0.88
CA ILE A 126 0.65 15.18 -0.16
C ILE A 126 0.02 15.07 -1.55
N MET A 127 -1.00 14.24 -1.70
CA MET A 127 -1.67 14.11 -3.01
C MET A 127 -2.32 15.42 -3.46
N LYS A 128 -2.86 16.21 -2.54
CA LYS A 128 -3.41 17.55 -2.83
C LYS A 128 -2.35 18.56 -3.31
N LEU A 129 -1.07 18.36 -3.01
CA LEU A 129 0.00 19.23 -3.55
C LEU A 129 0.16 19.08 -5.06
N GLY A 130 -0.15 17.91 -5.61
CA GLY A 130 -0.05 17.62 -7.04
C GLY A 130 1.38 17.73 -7.61
N ASP A 131 2.41 17.60 -6.76
CA ASP A 131 3.81 17.70 -7.17
C ASP A 131 4.30 16.36 -7.71
N LYS A 132 4.73 16.33 -8.96
CA LYS A 132 5.18 15.11 -9.66
C LYS A 132 6.46 14.51 -9.08
N SER A 133 7.22 15.26 -8.31
CA SER A 133 8.43 14.78 -7.65
C SER A 133 8.12 13.84 -6.47
N LEU A 134 6.90 13.90 -5.92
CA LEU A 134 6.43 13.05 -4.83
C LEU A 134 5.79 11.78 -5.40
N VAL A 135 6.47 10.66 -5.21
CA VAL A 135 6.08 9.35 -5.77
C VAL A 135 5.58 8.46 -4.63
N PRO A 136 4.28 8.14 -4.59
CA PRO A 136 3.76 7.16 -3.65
C PRO A 136 4.12 5.74 -4.10
N GLU A 137 4.65 4.95 -3.20
CA GLU A 137 4.95 3.53 -3.41
C GLU A 137 4.17 2.68 -2.42
N GLU A 138 3.34 1.79 -2.92
CA GLU A 138 2.66 0.82 -2.07
C GLU A 138 3.66 -0.23 -1.56
N ARG A 139 3.59 -0.48 -0.25
CA ARG A 139 4.37 -1.51 0.42
C ARG A 139 3.46 -2.39 1.26
N VAL A 140 3.82 -3.64 1.37
CA VAL A 140 3.17 -4.59 2.26
C VAL A 140 4.00 -4.72 3.53
N LEU A 141 3.36 -4.59 4.68
CA LEU A 141 3.99 -4.70 5.99
C LEU A 141 3.39 -5.84 6.79
N ARG A 142 4.24 -6.57 7.48
CA ARG A 142 3.82 -7.54 8.47
C ARG A 142 3.72 -6.86 9.84
N MET A 143 2.53 -6.90 10.42
CA MET A 143 2.25 -6.30 11.73
C MET A 143 1.95 -7.40 12.74
N TYR A 144 2.49 -7.24 13.96
CA TYR A 144 2.25 -8.12 15.10
C TYR A 144 1.49 -7.34 16.19
N PRO A 145 0.13 -7.34 16.17
CA PRO A 145 -0.67 -6.50 17.06
C PRO A 145 -0.43 -6.77 18.54
N GLN A 146 -0.08 -8.02 18.88
CA GLN A 146 0.16 -8.45 20.25
C GLN A 146 1.61 -8.20 20.71
N LYS A 147 2.39 -7.48 19.91
CA LYS A 147 3.80 -7.12 20.20
C LYS A 147 4.61 -8.37 20.60
N ASN A 148 5.23 -8.33 21.78
CA ASN A 148 6.11 -9.38 22.28
C ASN A 148 5.38 -10.56 22.95
N LEU A 149 4.05 -10.56 23.09
CA LEU A 149 3.30 -11.61 23.75
C LEU A 149 3.50 -12.98 23.07
N PHE A 150 3.60 -12.98 21.73
CA PHE A 150 3.75 -14.19 20.92
C PHE A 150 5.05 -14.23 20.12
N SER A 151 6.02 -13.36 20.41
CA SER A 151 7.24 -13.22 19.62
C SER A 151 8.04 -14.53 19.48
N HIS A 152 8.10 -15.34 20.53
CA HIS A 152 8.81 -16.63 20.53
C HIS A 152 8.13 -17.68 19.66
N VAL A 153 6.81 -17.62 19.54
CA VAL A 153 6.00 -18.57 18.75
C VAL A 153 5.97 -18.11 17.30
N LEU A 154 5.58 -16.87 17.07
CA LEU A 154 5.41 -16.32 15.72
C LEU A 154 6.75 -16.16 15.00
N GLY A 155 7.75 -15.67 15.70
CA GLY A 155 9.00 -15.29 15.08
C GLY A 155 8.89 -13.98 14.31
N GLN A 156 9.67 -13.87 13.23
CA GLN A 156 9.74 -12.66 12.42
C GLN A 156 10.07 -12.97 10.96
N ILE A 157 9.87 -11.97 10.11
CA ILE A 157 10.20 -11.99 8.68
C ILE A 157 11.35 -11.03 8.38
N ASP A 158 12.01 -11.23 7.23
CA ASP A 158 12.98 -10.29 6.67
C ASP A 158 12.33 -9.20 5.81
N ASP A 159 13.15 -8.30 5.26
CA ASP A 159 12.69 -7.22 4.37
C ASP A 159 12.12 -7.73 3.04
N ASP A 160 12.46 -8.95 2.64
CA ASP A 160 11.95 -9.62 1.44
C ASP A 160 10.69 -10.47 1.70
N ASN A 161 10.11 -10.33 2.90
CA ASN A 161 8.89 -11.03 3.34
C ASN A 161 9.07 -12.56 3.47
N ASN A 162 10.29 -13.03 3.77
CA ASN A 162 10.57 -14.43 4.09
C ASN A 162 10.59 -14.63 5.61
N GLY A 163 10.02 -15.72 6.09
CA GLY A 163 10.09 -16.08 7.50
C GLY A 163 11.49 -16.52 7.91
N ILE A 164 12.10 -15.84 8.89
CA ILE A 164 13.45 -16.14 9.39
C ILE A 164 13.44 -16.90 10.70
N SER A 165 12.35 -16.86 11.46
CA SER A 165 12.20 -17.58 12.74
C SER A 165 10.76 -17.96 13.04
N GLY A 166 10.56 -18.86 14.02
CA GLY A 166 9.26 -19.27 14.54
C GLY A 166 8.31 -19.84 13.49
N LEU A 167 7.02 -19.63 13.69
CA LEU A 167 5.96 -20.05 12.75
C LEU A 167 6.05 -19.36 11.41
N GLU A 168 6.50 -18.11 11.38
CA GLU A 168 6.73 -17.39 10.13
C GLU A 168 7.72 -18.14 9.22
N LYS A 169 8.74 -18.78 9.81
CA LYS A 169 9.70 -19.59 9.06
C LYS A 169 9.14 -20.99 8.74
N SER A 170 8.58 -21.67 9.73
CA SER A 170 8.12 -23.07 9.54
C SER A 170 6.97 -23.18 8.57
N LEU A 171 6.07 -22.18 8.53
CA LEU A 171 4.92 -22.11 7.62
C LEU A 171 5.14 -21.12 6.46
N ASN A 172 6.40 -20.82 6.15
CA ASN A 172 6.72 -19.78 5.16
C ASN A 172 6.00 -19.96 3.82
N ASP A 173 6.04 -21.17 3.27
CA ASP A 173 5.45 -21.47 1.95
C ASP A 173 3.92 -21.47 1.99
N GLU A 174 3.33 -21.94 3.09
CA GLU A 174 1.90 -21.94 3.30
C GLU A 174 1.38 -20.50 3.45
N LEU A 175 2.00 -19.69 4.29
CA LEU A 175 1.68 -18.27 4.49
C LEU A 175 1.79 -17.44 3.22
N ARG A 176 2.68 -17.80 2.30
CA ARG A 176 2.86 -17.10 1.01
C ARG A 176 1.88 -17.54 -0.07
N LYS A 177 1.37 -18.76 0.00
CA LYS A 177 0.44 -19.35 -1.00
C LYS A 177 -1.01 -19.19 -0.60
N SER A 178 -1.31 -19.25 0.71
CA SER A 178 -2.68 -19.16 1.20
C SER A 178 -3.26 -17.76 1.05
N LYS A 179 -4.54 -17.69 0.72
CA LYS A 179 -5.36 -16.47 0.79
C LYS A 179 -6.16 -16.41 2.10
N GLU A 180 -6.26 -17.50 2.81
CA GLU A 180 -7.01 -17.61 4.05
C GLU A 180 -6.07 -17.49 5.25
N SER A 181 -6.60 -16.95 6.36
CA SER A 181 -5.86 -16.84 7.61
C SER A 181 -5.56 -18.20 8.20
N ILE A 182 -4.34 -18.38 8.71
CA ILE A 182 -3.95 -19.58 9.44
C ILE A 182 -4.41 -19.43 10.89
N LYS A 183 -5.27 -20.36 11.34
CA LYS A 183 -5.79 -20.36 12.70
C LYS A 183 -4.95 -21.26 13.61
N LEU A 184 -4.48 -20.66 14.70
CA LEU A 184 -3.73 -21.39 15.74
C LEU A 184 -4.65 -21.78 16.89
N THR A 185 -4.22 -22.76 17.67
CA THR A 185 -4.88 -23.20 18.92
C THR A 185 -4.55 -22.30 20.11
N LEU A 186 -3.77 -21.26 19.92
CA LEU A 186 -3.41 -20.28 20.94
C LEU A 186 -4.60 -19.40 21.29
N ASP A 187 -4.66 -18.98 22.55
CA ASP A 187 -5.65 -18.02 23.05
C ASP A 187 -4.91 -16.79 23.60
N LYS A 188 -5.20 -15.62 23.01
CA LYS A 188 -4.58 -14.35 23.36
C LYS A 188 -4.84 -13.97 24.81
N ASP A 189 -6.07 -14.16 25.27
CA ASP A 189 -6.50 -13.68 26.59
C ASP A 189 -5.90 -14.55 27.71
N ILE A 190 -5.84 -15.86 27.47
CA ILE A 190 -5.15 -16.79 28.38
C ILE A 190 -3.64 -16.45 28.45
N GLN A 191 -2.99 -16.24 27.32
CA GLN A 191 -1.57 -15.88 27.29
C GLN A 191 -1.29 -14.55 28.02
N PHE A 192 -2.16 -13.57 27.83
CA PHE A 192 -2.05 -12.28 28.53
C PHE A 192 -2.20 -12.46 30.05
N LEU A 193 -3.17 -13.26 30.51
CA LEU A 193 -3.39 -13.56 31.91
C LEU A 193 -2.19 -14.26 32.54
N ILE A 194 -1.71 -15.31 31.90
CA ILE A 194 -0.50 -16.06 32.36
C ILE A 194 0.69 -15.11 32.50
N ARG A 195 0.96 -14.30 31.46
CA ARG A 195 2.05 -13.35 31.51
C ARG A 195 1.91 -12.33 32.64
N LYS A 196 0.71 -11.81 32.87
CA LYS A 196 0.44 -10.88 33.96
C LYS A 196 0.75 -11.48 35.33
N GLU A 197 0.29 -12.72 35.55
CA GLU A 197 0.57 -13.42 36.82
C GLU A 197 2.05 -13.73 36.97
N LEU A 198 2.73 -14.20 35.91
CA LEU A 198 4.18 -14.47 35.96
C LEU A 198 4.98 -13.23 36.32
N ILE A 199 4.70 -12.07 35.74
CA ILE A 199 5.38 -10.82 36.08
C ILE A 199 5.16 -10.45 37.54
N LYS A 200 3.93 -10.56 38.06
CA LYS A 200 3.62 -10.31 39.47
C LYS A 200 4.41 -11.22 40.41
N TYR A 201 4.48 -12.52 40.14
CA TYR A 201 5.21 -13.47 40.96
C TYR A 201 6.74 -13.31 40.82
N GLN A 202 7.23 -12.94 39.62
CA GLN A 202 8.65 -12.61 39.44
C GLN A 202 9.10 -11.46 40.37
N GLU A 203 8.27 -10.41 40.50
CA GLU A 203 8.53 -9.31 41.42
C GLU A 203 8.53 -9.75 42.89
N ILE A 204 7.53 -10.58 43.27
CA ILE A 204 7.38 -11.07 44.64
C ILE A 204 8.58 -11.95 45.05
N PHE A 205 8.96 -12.89 44.17
CA PHE A 205 10.03 -13.85 44.46
C PHE A 205 11.42 -13.35 44.07
N LYS A 206 11.55 -12.13 43.53
CA LYS A 206 12.80 -11.55 43.02
C LYS A 206 13.59 -12.54 42.13
N SER A 207 12.87 -13.41 41.40
CA SER A 207 13.48 -14.37 40.48
C SER A 207 14.00 -13.62 39.24
N LYS A 208 15.16 -14.06 38.73
CA LYS A 208 15.78 -13.54 37.52
C LYS A 208 15.29 -14.28 36.26
#